data_f24d71e76c1faed55ba0e8f908a330e5
#
_entry.id   f24d71e76c1faed55ba0e8f908a330e5
#
_cell.length_a   1.000
_cell.length_b   1.000
_cell.length_c   1.000
_cell.angle_alpha   90.00
_cell.angle_beta   90.00
_cell.angle_gamma   90.00
#
_symmetry.space_group_name_H-M   'P 1'
#
loop_
_entity.id
_entity.type
_entity.pdbx_description
1 polymer ?
#
loop_
_entity_poly.entity_id
_entity_poly.type
_entity_poly.pdbx_seq_one_letter_code
_entity_poly.pdbx_strand_id
1 'polypeptide(L)'
;MRARLLAGVVLSGAFAVLGQTNSPAPGPGPAPVQAPAAGARFMNLEECIDVALHQNLGLQIEHLSNSIAGYNLGASYGAYDPTLSFSATHSYESVQQDVDFKRVHPDYPYTLDSDALGPSLSGNLPIGLSYQFSALSTSLFGRTDFRGNPTDASLFPGGIRWTSGYLGHVGVTFQQHLLKDSWIDQYRETILIRRKDVKISEEALRFEIMKTVLAVELSFHDLQASAELIGVQEKMLELRKQFLAQTQQRVQAGDLPPLEAAQAETELQNTLTALAAARELYANRENALKSLFTDNFRQWADVDLHPAGVLLALKAEINRQESFQHALDHRPDLAEARLVVQKRAVTVKFLKNQLFPGVDLVGNLGARSYTADLSTSISEAFHFVHPDYYYGVVVSYPLVNVAERNNYHASQAAKKIAELQLKQAEQGVLVDVADAINQIESRYAQVGSTRQARIYAEAALLAEEKKLENGLSTTFMVLQMQEILTAALTAEAQALVDYNKALAQLAFAEGSTMEKQHLKLQAK
;
A
#
# COMPACT_ATOMS: atom_id res chain seq x y z
N MET A 1 -64.06 -13.27 -7.13
CA MET A 1 -63.68 -12.40 -8.25
C MET A 1 -64.00 -10.96 -7.89
N ARG A 2 -63.07 -10.24 -7.32
CA ARG A 2 -63.02 -8.75 -7.21
C ARG A 2 -61.57 -8.43 -6.87
N ALA A 3 -60.81 -8.13 -7.91
CA ALA A 3 -59.48 -7.54 -7.83
C ALA A 3 -59.64 -6.12 -7.20
N ARG A 4 -59.10 -5.89 -6.03
CA ARG A 4 -58.87 -4.55 -5.52
C ARG A 4 -57.47 -4.13 -5.84
N LEU A 5 -57.38 -3.13 -6.69
CA LEU A 5 -56.17 -2.39 -7.02
C LEU A 5 -55.51 -1.94 -5.71
N LEU A 6 -54.26 -2.39 -5.52
CA LEU A 6 -53.33 -1.73 -4.62
C LEU A 6 -52.94 -0.38 -5.23
N ALA A 7 -53.57 0.69 -4.74
CA ALA A 7 -53.16 2.04 -5.05
C ALA A 7 -51.79 2.27 -4.38
N GLY A 8 -50.75 2.40 -5.21
CA GLY A 8 -49.42 2.75 -4.76
C GLY A 8 -49.44 4.16 -4.13
N VAL A 9 -49.28 4.21 -2.83
CA VAL A 9 -48.88 5.44 -2.14
C VAL A 9 -47.37 5.55 -2.30
N VAL A 10 -46.94 6.22 -3.34
CA VAL A 10 -45.56 6.74 -3.43
C VAL A 10 -45.49 7.88 -2.44
N LEU A 11 -45.06 7.60 -1.24
CA LEU A 11 -44.61 8.61 -0.28
C LEU A 11 -43.27 9.16 -0.77
N SER A 12 -43.30 10.19 -1.60
CA SER A 12 -42.17 11.09 -1.82
C SER A 12 -41.91 11.91 -0.55
N GLY A 13 -41.41 11.25 0.46
CA GLY A 13 -40.79 11.87 1.64
C GLY A 13 -39.38 12.20 1.31
N ALA A 14 -39.09 13.46 0.97
CA ALA A 14 -37.74 13.98 0.96
C ALA A 14 -37.18 13.88 2.38
N PHE A 15 -36.47 12.79 2.70
CA PHE A 15 -35.60 12.73 3.87
C PHE A 15 -34.39 13.63 3.55
N ALA A 16 -34.42 14.85 4.05
CA ALA A 16 -33.21 15.65 4.19
C ALA A 16 -32.27 14.87 5.16
N VAL A 17 -31.29 14.18 4.59
CA VAL A 17 -30.19 13.60 5.35
C VAL A 17 -29.37 14.76 5.91
N LEU A 18 -29.68 15.18 7.13
CA LEU A 18 -28.78 15.98 7.97
C LEU A 18 -27.68 15.05 8.51
N GLY A 19 -26.72 14.80 7.67
CA GLY A 19 -25.49 14.09 7.97
C GLY A 19 -24.38 14.69 7.15
N GLN A 20 -24.12 16.00 7.33
CA GLN A 20 -22.82 16.55 6.92
C GLN A 20 -21.77 15.99 7.88
N THR A 21 -21.26 14.80 7.56
CA THR A 21 -19.91 14.47 7.97
C THR A 21 -19.00 15.47 7.26
N ASN A 22 -18.45 16.42 8.00
CA ASN A 22 -17.29 17.19 7.58
C ASN A 22 -16.13 16.20 7.32
N SER A 23 -16.12 15.59 6.16
CA SER A 23 -14.88 15.13 5.58
C SER A 23 -14.04 16.37 5.37
N PRO A 24 -12.85 16.50 5.94
CA PRO A 24 -11.97 17.60 5.58
C PRO A 24 -11.79 17.53 4.07
N ALA A 25 -12.07 18.64 3.39
CA ALA A 25 -11.79 18.80 1.97
C ALA A 25 -10.33 18.37 1.75
N PRO A 26 -10.01 17.65 0.65
CA PRO A 26 -8.63 17.38 0.30
C PRO A 26 -7.92 18.72 0.31
N GLY A 27 -6.89 18.85 1.15
CA GLY A 27 -6.07 20.05 1.23
C GLY A 27 -5.56 20.39 -0.17
N PRO A 28 -5.28 21.67 -0.44
CA PRO A 28 -4.76 22.07 -1.75
C PRO A 28 -3.57 21.17 -2.07
N GLY A 29 -3.67 20.45 -3.19
CA GLY A 29 -2.59 19.64 -3.72
C GLY A 29 -1.32 20.50 -3.80
N PRO A 30 -0.12 19.92 -3.72
CA PRO A 30 1.11 20.66 -3.85
C PRO A 30 1.01 21.54 -5.10
N ALA A 31 1.42 22.80 -4.95
CA ALA A 31 1.38 23.76 -6.06
C ALA A 31 2.11 23.14 -7.25
N PRO A 32 1.58 23.24 -8.48
CA PRO A 32 2.24 22.68 -9.65
C PRO A 32 3.64 23.30 -9.75
N VAL A 33 4.65 22.46 -9.65
CA VAL A 33 6.03 22.86 -9.91
C VAL A 33 6.04 23.36 -11.36
N GLN A 34 6.45 24.61 -11.57
CA GLN A 34 6.47 25.21 -12.90
C GLN A 34 7.31 24.32 -13.83
N ALA A 35 6.76 24.06 -15.03
CA ALA A 35 7.50 23.32 -16.05
C ALA A 35 8.87 24.01 -16.29
N PRO A 36 9.98 23.24 -16.34
CA PRO A 36 11.30 23.82 -16.58
C PRO A 36 11.32 24.53 -17.95
N ALA A 37 11.95 25.70 -18.00
CA ALA A 37 12.18 26.40 -19.26
C ALA A 37 13.13 25.55 -20.13
N ALA A 38 12.86 25.46 -21.44
CA ALA A 38 13.75 24.79 -22.37
C ALA A 38 15.16 25.44 -22.33
N GLY A 39 16.21 24.63 -22.13
CA GLY A 39 17.61 25.07 -22.05
C GLY A 39 18.43 24.24 -21.06
N ALA A 40 19.75 24.51 -21.06
CA ALA A 40 20.67 23.86 -20.13
C ALA A 40 20.34 24.20 -18.67
N ARG A 41 20.14 23.18 -17.86
CA ARG A 41 19.84 23.31 -16.41
C ARG A 41 20.88 22.56 -15.61
N PHE A 42 21.61 23.31 -14.79
CA PHE A 42 22.51 22.72 -13.80
C PHE A 42 21.70 22.33 -12.56
N MET A 43 21.80 21.06 -12.16
CA MET A 43 21.14 20.55 -10.97
C MET A 43 22.14 19.86 -10.06
N ASN A 44 22.02 20.10 -8.77
CA ASN A 44 22.73 19.33 -7.75
C ASN A 44 21.92 18.08 -7.33
N LEU A 45 22.54 17.19 -6.57
CA LEU A 45 21.90 15.96 -6.13
C LEU A 45 20.67 16.24 -5.24
N GLU A 46 20.76 17.23 -4.34
CA GLU A 46 19.67 17.59 -3.42
C GLU A 46 18.43 18.10 -4.18
N GLU A 47 18.64 18.91 -5.21
CA GLU A 47 17.55 19.39 -6.10
C GLU A 47 16.89 18.25 -6.87
N CYS A 48 17.67 17.28 -7.36
CA CYS A 48 17.13 16.09 -8.03
C CYS A 48 16.28 15.25 -7.08
N ILE A 49 16.73 15.06 -5.85
CA ILE A 49 15.99 14.34 -4.80
C ILE A 49 14.70 15.07 -4.46
N ASP A 50 14.76 16.40 -4.26
CA ASP A 50 13.56 17.19 -3.91
C ASP A 50 12.47 17.10 -5.00
N VAL A 51 12.88 17.26 -6.27
CA VAL A 51 11.95 17.11 -7.41
C VAL A 51 11.36 15.69 -7.47
N ALA A 52 12.19 14.65 -7.26
CA ALA A 52 11.74 13.27 -7.25
C ALA A 52 10.71 13.00 -6.15
N LEU A 53 10.96 13.51 -4.94
CA LEU A 53 10.03 13.35 -3.81
C LEU A 53 8.65 13.96 -4.07
N HIS A 54 8.58 15.02 -4.88
CA HIS A 54 7.32 15.69 -5.20
C HIS A 54 6.61 15.13 -6.45
N GLN A 55 7.34 14.61 -7.43
CA GLN A 55 6.78 14.27 -8.74
C GLN A 55 6.87 12.79 -9.12
N ASN A 56 7.62 11.96 -8.37
CA ASN A 56 7.77 10.54 -8.69
C ASN A 56 6.43 9.81 -8.59
N LEU A 57 6.03 9.14 -9.68
CA LEU A 57 4.77 8.39 -9.76
C LEU A 57 4.72 7.21 -8.78
N GLY A 58 5.85 6.55 -8.52
CA GLY A 58 5.93 5.45 -7.54
C GLY A 58 5.57 5.93 -6.13
N LEU A 59 6.07 7.09 -5.72
CA LEU A 59 5.74 7.70 -4.44
C LEU A 59 4.28 8.16 -4.37
N GLN A 60 3.74 8.72 -5.45
CA GLN A 60 2.32 9.09 -5.50
C GLN A 60 1.41 7.88 -5.35
N ILE A 61 1.74 6.75 -6.01
CA ILE A 61 1.03 5.48 -5.87
C ILE A 61 1.08 4.99 -4.42
N GLU A 62 2.25 5.04 -3.78
CA GLU A 62 2.39 4.55 -2.40
C GLU A 62 1.68 5.47 -1.38
N HIS A 63 1.65 6.79 -1.61
CA HIS A 63 0.81 7.71 -0.84
C HIS A 63 -0.68 7.37 -0.94
N LEU A 64 -1.16 7.02 -2.14
CA LEU A 64 -2.54 6.58 -2.33
C LEU A 64 -2.80 5.22 -1.65
N SER A 65 -1.83 4.29 -1.69
CA SER A 65 -1.89 3.01 -0.99
C SER A 65 -2.04 3.20 0.52
N ASN A 66 -1.28 4.13 1.10
CA ASN A 66 -1.41 4.51 2.51
C ASN A 66 -2.80 5.11 2.81
N SER A 67 -3.32 5.98 1.94
CA SER A 67 -4.66 6.54 2.07
C SER A 67 -5.75 5.45 2.01
N ILE A 68 -5.61 4.46 1.12
CA ILE A 68 -6.49 3.29 1.02
C ILE A 68 -6.48 2.49 2.33
N ALA A 69 -5.32 2.26 2.94
CA ALA A 69 -5.22 1.59 4.23
C ALA A 69 -5.98 2.36 5.33
N GLY A 70 -5.89 3.70 5.34
CA GLY A 70 -6.65 4.57 6.22
C GLY A 70 -8.17 4.47 6.02
N TYR A 71 -8.63 4.50 4.76
CA TYR A 71 -10.05 4.34 4.44
C TYR A 71 -10.58 2.95 4.80
N ASN A 72 -9.79 1.89 4.58
CA ASN A 72 -10.14 0.53 5.00
C ASN A 72 -10.27 0.41 6.53
N LEU A 73 -9.43 1.11 7.29
CA LEU A 73 -9.61 1.21 8.74
C LEU A 73 -10.91 1.95 9.07
N GLY A 74 -11.18 3.10 8.44
CA GLY A 74 -12.44 3.83 8.61
C GLY A 74 -13.65 2.95 8.30
N ALA A 75 -13.65 2.25 7.17
CA ALA A 75 -14.71 1.33 6.77
C ALA A 75 -14.94 0.20 7.77
N SER A 76 -13.89 -0.27 8.48
CA SER A 76 -14.04 -1.32 9.48
C SER A 76 -14.85 -0.91 10.71
N TYR A 77 -14.95 0.40 11.00
CA TYR A 77 -15.83 0.91 12.06
C TYR A 77 -17.31 0.93 11.66
N GLY A 78 -17.62 0.83 10.35
CA GLY A 78 -18.99 0.68 9.86
C GLY A 78 -19.72 -0.55 10.37
N ALA A 79 -18.99 -1.54 10.96
CA ALA A 79 -19.60 -2.67 11.69
C ALA A 79 -20.42 -2.22 12.92
N TYR A 80 -20.20 -1.01 13.40
CA TYR A 80 -20.93 -0.41 14.53
C TYR A 80 -21.97 0.62 14.10
N ASP A 81 -22.10 0.87 12.80
CA ASP A 81 -23.11 1.79 12.28
C ASP A 81 -24.51 1.20 12.49
N PRO A 82 -25.45 1.97 13.05
CA PRO A 82 -26.82 1.52 13.17
C PRO A 82 -27.50 1.42 11.81
N THR A 83 -28.18 0.31 11.57
CA THR A 83 -28.94 0.07 10.34
C THR A 83 -30.43 0.30 10.60
N LEU A 84 -31.00 1.26 9.90
CA LEU A 84 -32.45 1.47 9.85
C LEU A 84 -33.01 0.69 8.66
N SER A 85 -33.95 -0.20 8.93
CA SER A 85 -34.68 -0.95 7.90
C SER A 85 -36.17 -0.76 8.05
N PHE A 86 -36.88 -0.83 6.94
CA PHE A 86 -38.33 -0.85 6.89
C PHE A 86 -38.74 -2.10 6.14
N SER A 87 -39.61 -2.92 6.77
CA SER A 87 -40.14 -4.12 6.15
C SER A 87 -41.64 -4.02 5.94
N ALA A 88 -42.12 -4.53 4.80
CA ALA A 88 -43.53 -4.73 4.50
C ALA A 88 -43.67 -6.11 3.90
N THR A 89 -44.39 -6.99 4.56
CA THR A 89 -44.56 -8.39 4.16
C THR A 89 -46.04 -8.78 4.17
N HIS A 90 -46.46 -9.48 3.11
CA HIS A 90 -47.78 -10.13 3.06
C HIS A 90 -47.56 -11.63 3.15
N SER A 91 -48.35 -12.28 3.97
CA SER A 91 -48.38 -13.76 4.03
C SER A 91 -49.82 -14.29 4.06
N TYR A 92 -50.01 -15.33 3.29
CA TYR A 92 -51.26 -16.09 3.27
C TYR A 92 -50.97 -17.52 3.74
N GLU A 93 -51.70 -17.93 4.77
CA GLU A 93 -51.62 -19.28 5.31
C GLU A 93 -52.98 -19.97 5.16
N SER A 94 -52.98 -21.20 4.67
CA SER A 94 -54.17 -22.05 4.57
C SER A 94 -53.83 -23.42 5.16
N VAL A 95 -54.49 -23.74 6.25
CA VAL A 95 -54.34 -25.03 6.93
C VAL A 95 -55.60 -25.85 6.72
N GLN A 96 -55.44 -27.08 6.26
CA GLN A 96 -56.54 -28.05 6.15
C GLN A 96 -56.77 -28.74 7.49
N GLN A 97 -57.98 -29.28 7.68
CA GLN A 97 -58.30 -30.01 8.87
C GLN A 97 -57.38 -31.25 9.00
N ASP A 98 -56.78 -31.39 10.18
CA ASP A 98 -56.05 -32.60 10.55
C ASP A 98 -57.07 -33.78 10.75
N VAL A 99 -56.88 -34.87 10.04
CA VAL A 99 -57.76 -36.03 10.01
C VAL A 99 -57.44 -37.03 11.16
N ASP A 100 -56.69 -36.64 12.18
CA ASP A 100 -56.38 -37.52 13.31
C ASP A 100 -57.58 -37.63 14.25
N PHE A 101 -58.38 -38.66 14.00
CA PHE A 101 -59.58 -39.00 14.79
C PHE A 101 -59.33 -39.35 16.28
N LYS A 102 -58.09 -39.31 16.76
CA LYS A 102 -57.70 -39.59 18.14
C LYS A 102 -57.60 -38.33 19.00
N ARG A 103 -57.64 -37.13 18.39
CA ARG A 103 -57.58 -35.87 19.14
C ARG A 103 -58.96 -35.50 19.69
N VAL A 104 -58.99 -35.09 20.97
CA VAL A 104 -60.18 -34.62 21.66
C VAL A 104 -60.71 -33.29 21.10
N HIS A 105 -59.86 -32.53 20.42
CA HIS A 105 -60.19 -31.30 19.70
C HIS A 105 -59.55 -31.34 18.29
N PRO A 106 -60.36 -31.58 17.24
CA PRO A 106 -59.83 -31.52 15.86
C PRO A 106 -59.41 -30.09 15.53
N ASP A 107 -58.26 -29.95 14.88
CA ASP A 107 -57.84 -28.65 14.29
C ASP A 107 -58.78 -28.33 13.13
N TYR A 108 -59.45 -27.19 13.20
CA TYR A 108 -60.38 -26.74 12.19
C TYR A 108 -59.64 -26.11 11.00
N PRO A 109 -60.06 -26.30 9.74
CA PRO A 109 -59.45 -25.65 8.61
C PRO A 109 -59.56 -24.13 8.75
N TYR A 110 -58.44 -23.44 8.59
CA TYR A 110 -58.42 -22.00 8.63
C TYR A 110 -57.64 -21.39 7.47
N THR A 111 -57.95 -20.16 7.16
CA THR A 111 -57.16 -19.29 6.29
C THR A 111 -56.83 -18.03 7.03
N LEU A 112 -55.61 -17.55 6.87
CA LEU A 112 -55.13 -16.33 7.48
C LEU A 112 -54.32 -15.50 6.48
N ASP A 113 -54.80 -14.31 6.18
CA ASP A 113 -54.07 -13.27 5.51
C ASP A 113 -53.44 -12.36 6.55
N SER A 114 -52.15 -12.08 6.41
CA SER A 114 -51.50 -11.13 7.30
C SER A 114 -50.56 -10.18 6.54
N ASP A 115 -50.67 -8.90 6.79
CA ASP A 115 -49.80 -7.85 6.31
C ASP A 115 -49.02 -7.29 7.48
N ALA A 116 -47.73 -7.46 7.52
CA ALA A 116 -46.85 -6.92 8.54
C ALA A 116 -45.98 -5.81 7.94
N LEU A 117 -45.99 -4.66 8.62
CA LEU A 117 -45.18 -3.51 8.20
C LEU A 117 -44.60 -2.80 9.43
N GLY A 118 -43.37 -2.26 9.26
CA GLY A 118 -42.75 -1.47 10.32
C GLY A 118 -41.26 -1.22 10.15
N PRO A 119 -40.76 -0.17 10.84
CA PRO A 119 -39.32 0.11 10.93
C PRO A 119 -38.64 -0.76 11.98
N SER A 120 -37.35 -1.01 11.74
CA SER A 120 -36.44 -1.55 12.74
C SER A 120 -35.08 -0.86 12.69
N LEU A 121 -34.48 -0.62 13.85
CA LEU A 121 -33.13 -0.08 14.01
C LEU A 121 -32.28 -1.11 14.74
N SER A 122 -31.21 -1.59 14.10
CA SER A 122 -30.31 -2.59 14.69
C SER A 122 -28.87 -2.14 14.61
N GLY A 123 -28.03 -2.62 15.53
CA GLY A 123 -26.61 -2.31 15.53
C GLY A 123 -25.84 -3.11 16.56
N ASN A 124 -24.50 -2.95 16.48
CA ASN A 124 -23.57 -3.55 17.41
C ASN A 124 -22.80 -2.45 18.16
N LEU A 125 -22.43 -2.70 19.40
CA LEU A 125 -21.60 -1.81 20.20
C LEU A 125 -20.21 -2.43 20.42
N PRO A 126 -19.15 -1.60 20.57
CA PRO A 126 -17.79 -2.09 20.77
C PRO A 126 -17.58 -2.95 22.04
N ILE A 127 -18.55 -3.01 22.93
CA ILE A 127 -18.55 -3.83 24.15
C ILE A 127 -19.05 -5.27 23.91
N GLY A 128 -19.38 -5.63 22.65
CA GLY A 128 -19.95 -6.94 22.31
C GLY A 128 -21.44 -7.04 22.57
N LEU A 129 -22.14 -5.92 22.64
CA LEU A 129 -23.60 -5.83 22.74
C LEU A 129 -24.20 -5.63 21.35
N SER A 130 -25.12 -6.50 20.95
CA SER A 130 -26.00 -6.26 19.80
C SER A 130 -27.37 -5.85 20.29
N TYR A 131 -28.02 -4.94 19.57
CA TYR A 131 -29.36 -4.44 19.91
C TYR A 131 -30.22 -4.32 18.64
N GLN A 132 -31.53 -4.49 18.85
CA GLN A 132 -32.52 -4.26 17.82
C GLN A 132 -33.74 -3.62 18.42
N PHE A 133 -34.07 -2.41 18.00
CA PHE A 133 -35.34 -1.77 18.23
C PHE A 133 -36.28 -2.09 17.06
N SER A 134 -37.53 -2.49 17.33
CA SER A 134 -38.51 -2.74 16.28
C SER A 134 -39.88 -2.18 16.66
N ALA A 135 -40.58 -1.64 15.68
CA ALA A 135 -41.96 -1.23 15.80
C ALA A 135 -42.72 -1.86 14.62
N LEU A 136 -43.48 -2.90 14.89
CA LEU A 136 -44.16 -3.69 13.86
C LEU A 136 -45.67 -3.59 14.05
N SER A 137 -46.42 -3.37 12.98
CA SER A 137 -47.85 -3.51 12.94
C SER A 137 -48.23 -4.63 11.97
N THR A 138 -49.05 -5.58 12.42
CA THR A 138 -49.51 -6.68 11.58
C THR A 138 -51.04 -6.66 11.53
N SER A 139 -51.61 -6.49 10.34
CA SER A 139 -53.03 -6.70 10.11
C SER A 139 -53.31 -8.18 9.93
N LEU A 140 -54.34 -8.66 10.54
CA LEU A 140 -54.81 -10.05 10.45
C LEU A 140 -56.21 -10.09 9.90
N PHE A 141 -56.44 -10.90 8.89
CA PHE A 141 -57.77 -11.21 8.38
C PHE A 141 -57.85 -12.69 8.08
N GLY A 142 -58.71 -13.38 8.81
CA GLY A 142 -58.77 -14.83 8.72
C GLY A 142 -60.16 -15.42 8.86
N ARG A 143 -60.26 -16.69 8.54
CA ARG A 143 -61.51 -17.46 8.63
C ARG A 143 -61.18 -18.84 9.16
N THR A 144 -61.92 -19.28 10.22
CA THR A 144 -61.91 -20.66 10.73
C THR A 144 -63.24 -21.32 10.43
N ASP A 145 -63.22 -22.53 9.89
CA ASP A 145 -64.42 -23.25 9.48
C ASP A 145 -64.75 -24.36 10.44
N PHE A 146 -65.79 -24.15 11.26
CA PHE A 146 -66.30 -25.08 12.28
C PHE A 146 -67.36 -26.03 11.75
N ARG A 147 -67.77 -25.96 10.49
CA ARG A 147 -68.88 -26.77 9.93
C ARG A 147 -68.70 -28.29 10.05
N GLY A 148 -67.47 -28.73 10.26
CA GLY A 148 -67.15 -30.15 10.49
C GLY A 148 -67.59 -30.66 11.90
N ASN A 149 -67.94 -29.75 12.86
CA ASN A 149 -68.44 -30.10 14.18
C ASN A 149 -69.72 -29.33 14.46
N PRO A 150 -70.89 -29.99 14.51
CA PRO A 150 -72.18 -29.35 14.72
C PRO A 150 -72.31 -28.54 16.04
N THR A 151 -71.64 -28.97 17.12
CA THR A 151 -71.66 -28.27 18.41
C THR A 151 -70.94 -26.95 18.31
N ASP A 152 -69.72 -26.91 17.76
CA ASP A 152 -68.93 -25.70 17.59
C ASP A 152 -69.47 -24.80 16.48
N ALA A 153 -70.03 -25.38 15.42
CA ALA A 153 -70.68 -24.66 14.34
C ALA A 153 -71.86 -23.83 14.79
N SER A 154 -72.59 -24.30 15.88
CA SER A 154 -73.74 -23.59 16.44
C SER A 154 -73.33 -22.28 17.12
N LEU A 155 -72.11 -22.12 17.55
CA LEU A 155 -71.57 -20.93 18.21
C LEU A 155 -71.29 -19.73 17.27
N PHE A 156 -71.21 -20.01 15.96
CA PHE A 156 -70.88 -18.98 15.00
C PHE A 156 -71.87 -18.95 13.84
N PRO A 157 -72.26 -17.76 13.35
CA PRO A 157 -73.18 -17.63 12.21
C PRO A 157 -72.66 -18.39 10.97
N GLY A 158 -73.44 -19.41 10.51
CA GLY A 158 -73.07 -20.24 9.38
C GLY A 158 -71.89 -21.19 9.61
N GLY A 159 -71.48 -21.43 10.88
CA GLY A 159 -70.35 -22.28 11.27
C GLY A 159 -68.99 -21.75 10.91
N ILE A 160 -68.88 -20.45 10.67
CA ILE A 160 -67.62 -19.78 10.31
C ILE A 160 -67.31 -18.65 11.26
N ARG A 161 -66.09 -18.66 11.83
CA ARG A 161 -65.57 -17.56 12.63
C ARG A 161 -64.63 -16.71 11.77
N TRP A 162 -64.91 -15.43 11.69
CA TRP A 162 -64.04 -14.46 11.09
C TRP A 162 -63.15 -13.83 12.17
N THR A 163 -61.85 -13.78 11.90
CA THR A 163 -60.86 -13.09 12.72
C THR A 163 -60.35 -11.88 11.97
N SER A 164 -60.45 -10.71 12.55
CA SER A 164 -59.86 -9.47 11.99
C SER A 164 -59.31 -8.63 13.13
N GLY A 165 -58.18 -8.03 12.94
CA GLY A 165 -57.57 -7.15 13.95
C GLY A 165 -56.17 -6.74 13.56
N TYR A 166 -55.60 -5.89 14.39
CA TYR A 166 -54.24 -5.37 14.23
C TYR A 166 -53.42 -5.75 15.45
N LEU A 167 -52.27 -6.40 15.22
CA LEU A 167 -51.25 -6.64 16.23
C LEU A 167 -50.20 -5.53 16.13
N GLY A 168 -50.01 -4.75 17.18
CA GLY A 168 -48.91 -3.83 17.37
C GLY A 168 -47.82 -4.46 18.23
N HIS A 169 -46.58 -4.29 17.85
CA HIS A 169 -45.42 -4.66 18.67
C HIS A 169 -44.38 -3.53 18.61
N VAL A 170 -43.96 -3.05 19.76
CA VAL A 170 -42.84 -2.12 19.93
C VAL A 170 -41.91 -2.71 20.98
N GLY A 171 -40.63 -2.83 20.65
CA GLY A 171 -39.72 -3.43 21.62
C GLY A 171 -38.25 -3.25 21.26
N VAL A 172 -37.41 -3.55 22.24
CA VAL A 172 -35.94 -3.59 22.12
C VAL A 172 -35.48 -4.98 22.52
N THR A 173 -34.78 -5.65 21.63
CA THR A 173 -34.04 -6.87 21.95
C THR A 173 -32.56 -6.57 22.09
N PHE A 174 -31.88 -7.26 22.97
CA PHE A 174 -30.44 -7.14 23.14
C PHE A 174 -29.80 -8.49 23.39
N GLN A 175 -28.55 -8.62 22.95
CA GLN A 175 -27.70 -9.78 23.23
C GLN A 175 -26.31 -9.28 23.60
N GLN A 176 -25.83 -9.65 24.79
CA GLN A 176 -24.51 -9.33 25.30
C GLN A 176 -23.68 -10.60 25.44
N HIS A 177 -22.58 -10.66 24.71
CA HIS A 177 -21.60 -11.73 24.87
C HIS A 177 -20.85 -11.59 26.19
N LEU A 178 -20.83 -12.65 27.02
CA LEU A 178 -20.21 -12.63 28.35
C LEU A 178 -18.85 -13.37 28.37
N LEU A 179 -18.58 -14.31 27.46
CA LEU A 179 -17.38 -15.11 27.45
C LEU A 179 -16.73 -15.17 26.04
N LYS A 180 -17.27 -16.02 25.12
CA LYS A 180 -16.87 -15.97 23.71
C LYS A 180 -17.31 -14.62 23.15
N ASP A 181 -16.44 -13.96 22.33
CA ASP A 181 -16.69 -12.64 21.72
C ASP A 181 -16.90 -11.46 22.71
N SER A 182 -16.68 -11.67 24.02
CA SER A 182 -16.85 -10.62 25.04
C SER A 182 -15.77 -9.53 24.93
N TRP A 183 -14.49 -9.88 24.99
CA TRP A 183 -13.37 -8.91 24.96
C TRP A 183 -12.70 -8.77 23.60
N ILE A 184 -12.88 -9.73 22.68
CA ILE A 184 -12.44 -9.66 21.29
C ILE A 184 -13.40 -10.48 20.43
N ASP A 185 -14.13 -9.81 19.55
CA ASP A 185 -14.98 -10.37 18.51
C ASP A 185 -14.35 -10.14 17.13
N GLN A 186 -15.00 -10.62 16.09
CA GLN A 186 -14.56 -10.49 14.70
C GLN A 186 -14.42 -9.01 14.27
N TYR A 187 -15.29 -8.12 14.75
CA TYR A 187 -15.24 -6.70 14.39
C TYR A 187 -14.03 -6.02 15.04
N ARG A 188 -13.80 -6.26 16.34
CA ARG A 188 -12.63 -5.75 17.07
C ARG A 188 -11.33 -6.34 16.54
N GLU A 189 -11.29 -7.63 16.18
CA GLU A 189 -10.13 -8.23 15.50
C GLU A 189 -9.84 -7.50 14.20
N THR A 190 -10.85 -7.33 13.33
CA THR A 190 -10.70 -6.64 12.05
C THR A 190 -10.15 -5.23 12.23
N ILE A 191 -10.70 -4.44 13.16
CA ILE A 191 -10.22 -3.08 13.44
C ILE A 191 -8.77 -3.08 13.94
N LEU A 192 -8.41 -4.00 14.85
CA LEU A 192 -7.03 -4.11 15.33
C LEU A 192 -6.05 -4.50 14.22
N ILE A 193 -6.45 -5.38 13.32
CA ILE A 193 -5.68 -5.76 12.13
C ILE A 193 -5.53 -4.55 11.20
N ARG A 194 -6.62 -3.85 10.87
CA ARG A 194 -6.58 -2.66 10.00
C ARG A 194 -5.73 -1.53 10.56
N ARG A 195 -5.73 -1.33 11.88
CA ARG A 195 -4.78 -0.40 12.55
C ARG A 195 -3.31 -0.78 12.34
N LYS A 196 -3.01 -2.10 12.28
CA LYS A 196 -1.66 -2.55 11.94
C LYS A 196 -1.37 -2.39 10.46
N ASP A 197 -2.36 -2.62 9.58
CA ASP A 197 -2.22 -2.43 8.14
C ASP A 197 -1.88 -0.97 7.79
N VAL A 198 -2.50 0.01 8.46
CA VAL A 198 -2.12 1.44 8.30
C VAL A 198 -0.65 1.67 8.67
N LYS A 199 -0.19 1.14 9.81
CA LYS A 199 1.21 1.28 10.20
C LYS A 199 2.18 0.57 9.24
N ILE A 200 1.80 -0.60 8.73
CA ILE A 200 2.57 -1.31 7.70
C ILE A 200 2.69 -0.46 6.44
N SER A 201 1.59 0.16 6.00
CA SER A 201 1.59 1.03 4.82
C SER A 201 2.41 2.33 5.04
N GLU A 202 2.46 2.86 6.27
CA GLU A 202 3.33 3.99 6.62
C GLU A 202 4.82 3.60 6.51
N GLU A 203 5.20 2.41 6.99
CA GLU A 203 6.59 1.93 6.87
C GLU A 203 6.94 1.55 5.41
N ALA A 204 6.00 0.99 4.65
CA ALA A 204 6.17 0.73 3.22
C ALA A 204 6.41 2.03 2.43
N LEU A 205 5.68 3.11 2.75
CA LEU A 205 5.91 4.43 2.16
C LEU A 205 7.32 4.96 2.50
N ARG A 206 7.78 4.81 3.75
CA ARG A 206 9.15 5.20 4.14
C ARG A 206 10.19 4.41 3.35
N PHE A 207 9.98 3.12 3.18
CA PHE A 207 10.88 2.27 2.41
C PHE A 207 10.94 2.69 0.93
N GLU A 208 9.80 2.99 0.31
CA GLU A 208 9.74 3.44 -1.09
C GLU A 208 10.38 4.82 -1.28
N ILE A 209 10.26 5.74 -0.29
CA ILE A 209 10.99 7.00 -0.30
C ILE A 209 12.50 6.75 -0.30
N MET A 210 13.01 5.90 0.59
CA MET A 210 14.44 5.57 0.65
C MET A 210 14.94 4.94 -0.64
N LYS A 211 14.16 4.03 -1.22
CA LYS A 211 14.46 3.37 -2.50
C LYS A 211 14.49 4.35 -3.67
N THR A 212 13.55 5.30 -3.70
CA THR A 212 13.50 6.36 -4.72
C THR A 212 14.70 7.28 -4.60
N VAL A 213 15.06 7.70 -3.37
CA VAL A 213 16.26 8.52 -3.12
C VAL A 213 17.51 7.79 -3.59
N LEU A 214 17.70 6.53 -3.22
CA LEU A 214 18.82 5.72 -3.70
C LEU A 214 18.86 5.64 -5.23
N ALA A 215 17.73 5.39 -5.89
CA ALA A 215 17.67 5.30 -7.34
C ALA A 215 18.08 6.62 -8.02
N VAL A 216 17.67 7.76 -7.46
CA VAL A 216 18.07 9.10 -7.92
C VAL A 216 19.57 9.32 -7.72
N GLU A 217 20.12 8.99 -6.53
CA GLU A 217 21.56 9.09 -6.24
C GLU A 217 22.40 8.26 -7.23
N LEU A 218 22.02 7.00 -7.43
CA LEU A 218 22.73 6.12 -8.36
C LEU A 218 22.68 6.65 -9.80
N SER A 219 21.50 7.11 -10.26
CA SER A 219 21.34 7.64 -11.61
C SER A 219 22.04 8.99 -11.81
N PHE A 220 22.07 9.83 -10.78
CA PHE A 220 22.81 11.08 -10.78
C PHE A 220 24.32 10.85 -10.92
N HIS A 221 24.88 9.91 -10.16
CA HIS A 221 26.28 9.53 -10.27
C HIS A 221 26.62 8.87 -11.63
N ASP A 222 25.67 8.11 -12.22
CA ASP A 222 25.83 7.59 -13.59
C ASP A 222 25.87 8.71 -14.63
N LEU A 223 25.06 9.75 -14.45
CA LEU A 223 25.10 10.93 -15.31
C LEU A 223 26.43 11.68 -15.17
N GLN A 224 26.93 11.85 -13.93
CA GLN A 224 28.25 12.44 -13.69
C GLN A 224 29.37 11.63 -14.37
N ALA A 225 29.36 10.29 -14.27
CA ALA A 225 30.32 9.44 -14.95
C ALA A 225 30.31 9.63 -16.46
N SER A 226 29.12 9.71 -17.06
CA SER A 226 29.00 9.90 -18.51
C SER A 226 29.44 11.30 -18.97
N ALA A 227 29.24 12.33 -18.13
CA ALA A 227 29.75 13.67 -18.38
C ALA A 227 31.29 13.73 -18.37
N GLU A 228 31.93 13.09 -17.37
CA GLU A 228 33.39 12.96 -17.29
C GLU A 228 33.96 12.19 -18.48
N LEU A 229 33.26 11.12 -18.93
CA LEU A 229 33.69 10.37 -20.12
C LEU A 229 33.68 11.23 -21.38
N ILE A 230 32.69 12.10 -21.59
CA ILE A 230 32.67 13.06 -22.68
C ILE A 230 33.90 13.97 -22.57
N GLY A 231 34.18 14.52 -21.38
CA GLY A 231 35.36 15.37 -21.16
C GLY A 231 36.68 14.67 -21.46
N VAL A 232 36.82 13.38 -21.11
CA VAL A 232 37.98 12.55 -21.45
C VAL A 232 38.11 12.42 -22.98
N GLN A 233 37.01 12.08 -23.67
CA GLN A 233 37.03 11.90 -25.13
C GLN A 233 37.31 13.22 -25.88
N GLU A 234 36.82 14.34 -25.41
CA GLU A 234 37.10 15.66 -25.98
C GLU A 234 38.56 16.07 -25.82
N LYS A 235 39.17 15.83 -24.66
CA LYS A 235 40.59 16.02 -24.43
C LYS A 235 41.45 15.14 -25.35
N MET A 236 41.07 13.86 -25.50
CA MET A 236 41.76 12.93 -26.37
C MET A 236 41.62 13.32 -27.83
N LEU A 237 40.45 13.80 -28.25
CA LEU A 237 40.22 14.31 -29.61
C LEU A 237 41.15 15.48 -29.93
N GLU A 238 41.29 16.43 -29.03
CA GLU A 238 42.19 17.58 -29.21
C GLU A 238 43.64 17.12 -29.28
N LEU A 239 44.07 16.22 -28.41
CA LEU A 239 45.43 15.67 -28.39
C LEU A 239 45.74 14.90 -29.69
N ARG A 240 44.80 14.11 -30.20
CA ARG A 240 44.98 13.38 -31.47
C ARG A 240 44.96 14.29 -32.70
N LYS A 241 44.18 15.39 -32.70
CA LYS A 241 44.23 16.41 -33.75
C LYS A 241 45.60 17.07 -33.83
N GLN A 242 46.15 17.47 -32.68
CA GLN A 242 47.50 18.08 -32.62
C GLN A 242 48.55 17.09 -33.08
N PHE A 243 48.47 15.84 -32.65
CA PHE A 243 49.40 14.80 -33.06
C PHE A 243 49.33 14.50 -34.58
N LEU A 244 48.15 14.42 -35.16
CA LEU A 244 47.94 14.25 -36.60
C LEU A 244 48.59 15.42 -37.39
N ALA A 245 48.34 16.66 -36.95
CA ALA A 245 48.91 17.83 -37.62
C ALA A 245 50.45 17.82 -37.61
N GLN A 246 51.05 17.46 -36.46
CA GLN A 246 52.53 17.31 -36.37
C GLN A 246 53.06 16.18 -37.26
N THR A 247 52.37 15.02 -37.25
CA THR A 247 52.76 13.87 -38.10
C THR A 247 52.67 14.21 -39.57
N GLN A 248 51.61 14.91 -40.01
CA GLN A 248 51.46 15.36 -41.41
C GLN A 248 52.57 16.33 -41.82
N GLN A 249 52.97 17.27 -40.95
CA GLN A 249 54.09 18.18 -41.22
C GLN A 249 55.39 17.40 -41.39
N ARG A 250 55.71 16.41 -40.61
CA ARG A 250 56.88 15.56 -40.67
C ARG A 250 56.91 14.67 -41.93
N VAL A 251 55.71 14.14 -42.32
CA VAL A 251 55.56 13.40 -43.59
C VAL A 251 55.86 14.33 -44.80
N GLN A 252 55.34 15.58 -44.76
CA GLN A 252 55.61 16.55 -45.81
C GLN A 252 57.12 16.97 -45.90
N ALA A 253 57.76 17.02 -44.73
CA ALA A 253 59.22 17.27 -44.67
C ALA A 253 60.07 16.06 -45.11
N GLY A 254 59.46 14.88 -45.28
CA GLY A 254 60.16 13.66 -45.69
C GLY A 254 60.73 12.86 -44.49
N ASP A 255 60.49 13.28 -43.28
CA ASP A 255 61.01 12.66 -42.05
C ASP A 255 60.23 11.36 -41.63
N LEU A 256 58.97 11.21 -42.09
CA LEU A 256 58.12 10.05 -41.77
C LEU A 256 57.49 9.49 -43.07
N PRO A 257 57.20 8.17 -43.09
CA PRO A 257 56.44 7.55 -44.18
C PRO A 257 54.98 8.01 -44.21
N PRO A 258 54.30 8.06 -45.37
CA PRO A 258 52.88 8.42 -45.49
C PRO A 258 51.96 7.51 -44.68
N LEU A 259 52.35 6.27 -44.39
CA LEU A 259 51.64 5.31 -43.59
C LEU A 259 51.38 5.82 -42.16
N GLU A 260 52.32 6.54 -41.58
CA GLU A 260 52.19 7.09 -40.20
C GLU A 260 51.06 8.14 -40.10
N ALA A 261 50.92 8.99 -41.15
CA ALA A 261 49.79 9.92 -41.19
C ALA A 261 48.43 9.22 -41.35
N ALA A 262 48.38 8.13 -42.12
CA ALA A 262 47.15 7.33 -42.25
C ALA A 262 46.77 6.62 -40.96
N GLN A 263 47.74 6.15 -40.15
CA GLN A 263 47.50 5.59 -38.82
C GLN A 263 46.96 6.66 -37.87
N ALA A 264 47.58 7.85 -37.80
CA ALA A 264 47.12 8.95 -36.96
C ALA A 264 45.70 9.42 -37.35
N GLU A 265 45.37 9.45 -38.64
CA GLU A 265 44.03 9.78 -39.15
C GLU A 265 43.01 8.72 -38.73
N THR A 266 43.35 7.43 -38.82
CA THR A 266 42.47 6.31 -38.36
C THR A 266 42.13 6.45 -36.89
N GLU A 267 43.11 6.75 -36.04
CA GLU A 267 42.91 6.92 -34.61
C GLU A 267 42.09 8.17 -34.27
N LEU A 268 42.22 9.25 -35.08
CA LEU A 268 41.32 10.40 -34.95
C LEU A 268 39.87 10.02 -35.23
N GLN A 269 39.61 9.25 -36.32
CA GLN A 269 38.24 8.79 -36.64
C GLN A 269 37.69 7.85 -35.58
N ASN A 270 38.51 6.96 -35.00
CA ASN A 270 38.13 6.11 -33.86
C ASN A 270 37.70 6.96 -32.65
N THR A 271 38.41 8.05 -32.36
CA THR A 271 38.07 8.96 -31.25
C THR A 271 36.77 9.72 -31.48
N LEU A 272 36.52 10.16 -32.72
CA LEU A 272 35.24 10.79 -33.08
C LEU A 272 34.07 9.81 -32.89
N THR A 273 34.24 8.54 -33.24
CA THR A 273 33.25 7.48 -33.01
C THR A 273 33.03 7.24 -31.51
N ALA A 274 34.11 7.19 -30.72
CA ALA A 274 34.04 7.04 -29.28
C ALA A 274 33.36 8.24 -28.60
N LEU A 275 33.60 9.46 -29.06
CA LEU A 275 32.93 10.67 -28.59
C LEU A 275 31.42 10.65 -28.90
N ALA A 276 31.04 10.21 -30.10
CA ALA A 276 29.63 10.07 -30.46
C ALA A 276 28.93 9.05 -29.55
N ALA A 277 29.54 7.90 -29.27
CA ALA A 277 29.03 6.89 -28.34
C ALA A 277 28.94 7.41 -26.88
N ALA A 278 29.94 8.22 -26.45
CA ALA A 278 29.89 8.83 -25.10
C ALA A 278 28.72 9.83 -24.96
N ARG A 279 28.44 10.61 -26.02
CA ARG A 279 27.29 11.54 -26.04
C ARG A 279 25.96 10.81 -26.05
N GLU A 280 25.84 9.70 -26.77
CA GLU A 280 24.66 8.84 -26.74
C GLU A 280 24.45 8.25 -25.33
N LEU A 281 25.52 7.75 -24.71
CA LEU A 281 25.45 7.22 -23.33
C LEU A 281 24.95 8.29 -22.34
N TYR A 282 25.49 9.52 -22.48
CA TYR A 282 25.05 10.65 -21.64
C TYR A 282 23.55 10.93 -21.78
N ALA A 283 23.06 11.04 -23.02
CA ALA A 283 21.64 11.26 -23.28
C ALA A 283 20.75 10.14 -22.71
N ASN A 284 21.22 8.89 -22.81
CA ASN A 284 20.50 7.76 -22.22
C ASN A 284 20.47 7.81 -20.68
N ARG A 285 21.58 8.17 -20.02
CA ARG A 285 21.66 8.35 -18.57
C ARG A 285 20.83 9.55 -18.09
N GLU A 286 20.84 10.62 -18.83
CA GLU A 286 20.02 11.79 -18.61
C GLU A 286 18.51 11.45 -18.66
N ASN A 287 18.08 10.71 -19.68
CA ASN A 287 16.70 10.25 -19.79
C ASN A 287 16.32 9.30 -18.64
N ALA A 288 17.23 8.42 -18.22
CA ALA A 288 17.01 7.55 -17.06
C ALA A 288 16.80 8.36 -15.77
N LEU A 289 17.62 9.38 -15.51
CA LEU A 289 17.46 10.27 -14.36
C LEU A 289 16.14 11.05 -14.44
N LYS A 290 15.80 11.65 -15.59
CA LYS A 290 14.54 12.37 -15.81
C LYS A 290 13.32 11.49 -15.51
N SER A 291 13.36 10.22 -15.89
CA SER A 291 12.24 9.28 -15.64
C SER A 291 11.99 9.01 -14.17
N LEU A 292 12.96 9.21 -13.28
CA LEU A 292 12.82 8.99 -11.84
C LEU A 292 12.15 10.16 -11.12
N PHE A 293 12.27 11.38 -11.65
CA PHE A 293 11.77 12.56 -10.97
C PHE A 293 10.65 13.32 -11.70
N THR A 294 10.02 12.75 -12.71
CA THR A 294 8.91 13.41 -13.40
C THR A 294 7.68 12.52 -13.53
N ASP A 295 6.53 13.11 -13.39
CA ASP A 295 5.24 12.53 -13.75
C ASP A 295 4.90 12.75 -15.24
N ASN A 296 5.59 13.69 -15.91
CA ASN A 296 5.39 14.06 -17.31
C ASN A 296 6.74 14.21 -18.04
N PHE A 297 7.26 13.11 -18.55
CA PHE A 297 8.54 13.08 -19.26
C PHE A 297 8.62 14.08 -20.44
N ARG A 298 7.47 14.35 -21.12
CA ARG A 298 7.45 15.25 -22.27
C ARG A 298 7.86 16.69 -21.92
N GLN A 299 7.59 17.14 -20.69
CA GLN A 299 7.99 18.48 -20.25
C GLN A 299 9.51 18.60 -20.02
N TRP A 300 10.18 17.47 -19.77
CA TRP A 300 11.61 17.41 -19.52
C TRP A 300 12.42 16.95 -20.73
N ALA A 301 11.75 16.55 -21.83
CA ALA A 301 12.41 16.01 -23.02
C ALA A 301 13.41 16.99 -23.64
N ASP A 302 13.08 18.29 -23.67
CA ASP A 302 13.88 19.34 -24.30
C ASP A 302 14.79 20.11 -23.30
N VAL A 303 14.93 19.61 -22.06
CA VAL A 303 15.79 20.21 -21.04
C VAL A 303 17.10 19.44 -20.97
N ASP A 304 18.22 20.08 -21.21
CA ASP A 304 19.57 19.50 -21.08
C ASP A 304 19.99 19.59 -19.60
N LEU A 305 20.11 18.45 -18.93
CA LEU A 305 20.53 18.38 -17.52
C LEU A 305 22.05 18.28 -17.42
N HIS A 306 22.64 19.21 -16.69
CA HIS A 306 24.05 19.15 -16.35
C HIS A 306 24.23 18.88 -14.85
N PRO A 307 24.85 17.75 -14.44
CA PRO A 307 25.08 17.46 -13.04
C PRO A 307 26.09 18.45 -12.46
N ALA A 308 25.67 19.17 -11.42
CA ALA A 308 26.54 20.07 -10.67
C ALA A 308 27.22 19.32 -9.51
N GLY A 309 28.51 19.57 -9.31
CA GLY A 309 29.28 18.97 -8.21
C GLY A 309 30.52 18.22 -8.69
N VAL A 310 31.50 18.14 -7.80
CA VAL A 310 32.77 17.44 -8.06
C VAL A 310 32.75 16.10 -7.36
N LEU A 311 33.10 15.03 -8.06
CA LEU A 311 33.26 13.70 -7.47
C LEU A 311 34.51 13.68 -6.57
N LEU A 312 34.31 13.43 -5.30
CA LEU A 312 35.37 13.31 -4.30
C LEU A 312 35.34 11.91 -3.67
N ALA A 313 36.51 11.36 -3.43
CA ALA A 313 36.66 10.15 -2.62
C ALA A 313 37.30 10.51 -1.27
N LEU A 314 36.44 10.85 -0.31
CA LEU A 314 36.84 11.00 1.08
C LEU A 314 36.74 9.62 1.78
N LYS A 315 37.78 9.22 2.50
CA LYS A 315 37.75 7.97 3.26
C LYS A 315 36.64 8.03 4.31
N ALA A 316 35.63 7.19 4.18
CA ALA A 316 34.60 7.03 5.20
C ALA A 316 35.13 6.19 6.37
N GLU A 317 34.97 6.68 7.60
CA GLU A 317 35.19 5.88 8.80
C GLU A 317 33.89 5.13 9.12
N ILE A 318 33.90 3.81 8.94
CA ILE A 318 32.73 2.96 9.10
C ILE A 318 32.95 2.05 10.29
N ASN A 319 32.04 2.12 11.27
CA ASN A 319 32.00 1.18 12.38
C ASN A 319 30.95 0.08 12.08
N ARG A 320 31.41 -1.10 11.73
CA ARG A 320 30.53 -2.24 11.36
C ARG A 320 29.48 -2.56 12.42
N GLN A 321 29.83 -2.49 13.70
CA GLN A 321 28.88 -2.79 14.80
C GLN A 321 27.76 -1.74 14.89
N GLU A 322 28.12 -0.47 14.77
CA GLU A 322 27.16 0.63 14.78
C GLU A 322 26.24 0.56 13.56
N SER A 323 26.79 0.28 12.37
CA SER A 323 26.01 0.09 11.14
C SER A 323 24.99 -1.05 11.27
N PHE A 324 25.39 -2.18 11.84
CA PHE A 324 24.50 -3.32 12.09
C PHE A 324 23.35 -2.94 13.04
N GLN A 325 23.68 -2.28 14.16
CA GLN A 325 22.66 -1.88 15.13
C GLN A 325 21.71 -0.85 14.51
N HIS A 326 22.26 0.15 13.81
CA HIS A 326 21.47 1.17 13.14
C HIS A 326 20.49 0.56 12.13
N ALA A 327 20.94 -0.39 11.31
CA ALA A 327 20.10 -1.07 10.34
C ALA A 327 18.95 -1.86 11.01
N LEU A 328 19.24 -2.58 12.10
CA LEU A 328 18.21 -3.34 12.83
C LEU A 328 17.16 -2.43 13.47
N ASP A 329 17.53 -1.20 13.84
CA ASP A 329 16.63 -0.28 14.55
C ASP A 329 15.84 0.64 13.59
N HIS A 330 16.41 1.03 12.43
CA HIS A 330 15.87 2.09 11.58
C HIS A 330 15.35 1.63 10.21
N ARG A 331 15.60 0.38 9.80
CA ARG A 331 15.09 -0.11 8.51
C ARG A 331 13.57 -0.30 8.53
N PRO A 332 12.83 0.35 7.61
CA PRO A 332 11.35 0.28 7.58
C PRO A 332 10.82 -1.12 7.24
N ASP A 333 11.50 -1.90 6.41
CA ASP A 333 11.12 -3.28 6.05
C ASP A 333 11.15 -4.22 7.27
N LEU A 334 12.08 -4.03 8.22
CA LEU A 334 12.09 -4.76 9.49
C LEU A 334 10.96 -4.28 10.42
N ALA A 335 10.67 -2.98 10.43
CA ALA A 335 9.53 -2.45 11.18
C ALA A 335 8.21 -3.02 10.65
N GLU A 336 8.04 -3.12 9.35
CA GLU A 336 6.91 -3.79 8.70
C GLU A 336 6.81 -5.26 9.12
N ALA A 337 7.90 -6.03 9.03
CA ALA A 337 7.93 -7.44 9.44
C ALA A 337 7.55 -7.63 10.92
N ARG A 338 8.00 -6.74 11.81
CA ARG A 338 7.61 -6.73 13.23
C ARG A 338 6.11 -6.47 13.40
N LEU A 339 5.53 -5.55 12.62
CA LEU A 339 4.08 -5.27 12.62
C LEU A 339 3.27 -6.47 12.11
N VAL A 340 3.77 -7.22 11.12
CA VAL A 340 3.13 -8.46 10.63
C VAL A 340 3.09 -9.52 11.74
N VAL A 341 4.15 -9.69 12.53
CA VAL A 341 4.14 -10.59 13.70
C VAL A 341 3.08 -10.16 14.72
N GLN A 342 2.98 -8.84 15.00
CA GLN A 342 1.96 -8.30 15.91
C GLN A 342 0.53 -8.52 15.36
N LYS A 343 0.31 -8.38 14.05
CA LYS A 343 -0.96 -8.66 13.38
C LYS A 343 -1.35 -10.13 13.57
N ARG A 344 -0.44 -11.08 13.37
CA ARG A 344 -0.68 -12.52 13.63
C ARG A 344 -0.97 -12.80 15.11
N ALA A 345 -0.36 -12.06 16.03
CA ALA A 345 -0.65 -12.19 17.46
C ALA A 345 -2.10 -11.76 17.80
N VAL A 346 -2.67 -10.75 17.12
CA VAL A 346 -4.08 -10.37 17.26
C VAL A 346 -4.98 -11.52 16.84
N THR A 347 -4.74 -12.13 15.68
CA THR A 347 -5.53 -13.29 15.21
C THR A 347 -5.43 -14.48 16.16
N VAL A 348 -4.25 -14.79 16.71
CA VAL A 348 -4.08 -15.84 17.72
C VAL A 348 -4.93 -15.54 18.97
N LYS A 349 -4.95 -14.27 19.43
CA LYS A 349 -5.77 -13.85 20.58
C LYS A 349 -7.27 -14.01 20.29
N PHE A 350 -7.72 -13.65 19.10
CA PHE A 350 -9.11 -13.83 18.67
C PHE A 350 -9.48 -15.32 18.63
N LEU A 351 -8.71 -16.14 17.90
CA LEU A 351 -9.00 -17.58 17.77
C LEU A 351 -8.88 -18.34 19.10
N LYS A 352 -8.04 -17.86 20.04
CA LYS A 352 -8.04 -18.37 21.41
C LYS A 352 -9.37 -18.08 22.12
N ASN A 353 -9.96 -16.90 21.90
CA ASN A 353 -11.26 -16.55 22.46
C ASN A 353 -12.38 -17.43 21.87
N GLN A 354 -12.26 -17.85 20.61
CA GLN A 354 -13.22 -18.72 19.95
C GLN A 354 -13.28 -20.15 20.55
N LEU A 355 -12.27 -20.54 21.35
CA LEU A 355 -12.28 -21.84 22.06
C LEU A 355 -13.26 -21.88 23.24
N PHE A 356 -13.67 -20.73 23.75
CA PHE A 356 -14.59 -20.65 24.88
C PHE A 356 -16.04 -20.98 24.48
N PRO A 357 -16.87 -21.47 25.42
CA PRO A 357 -18.30 -21.57 25.19
C PRO A 357 -18.92 -20.19 24.92
N GLY A 358 -19.92 -20.15 24.07
CA GLY A 358 -20.81 -18.98 23.95
C GLY A 358 -21.66 -18.89 25.21
N VAL A 359 -21.57 -17.78 25.91
CA VAL A 359 -22.42 -17.45 27.06
C VAL A 359 -22.97 -16.06 26.81
N ASP A 360 -24.26 -15.99 26.51
CA ASP A 360 -24.92 -14.77 26.08
C ASP A 360 -26.03 -14.39 27.05
N LEU A 361 -26.03 -13.17 27.53
CA LEU A 361 -27.17 -12.55 28.17
C LEU A 361 -28.09 -12.01 27.09
N VAL A 362 -29.30 -12.54 27.02
CA VAL A 362 -30.32 -12.11 26.06
C VAL A 362 -31.50 -11.51 26.77
N GLY A 363 -32.15 -10.55 26.16
CA GLY A 363 -33.35 -9.96 26.72
C GLY A 363 -34.16 -9.20 25.67
N ASN A 364 -35.44 -9.06 26.00
CA ASN A 364 -36.39 -8.24 25.27
C ASN A 364 -37.20 -7.42 26.30
N LEU A 365 -37.43 -6.18 25.93
CA LEU A 365 -38.38 -5.30 26.63
C LEU A 365 -39.26 -4.65 25.57
N GLY A 366 -40.55 -4.88 25.64
CA GLY A 366 -41.48 -4.36 24.66
C GLY A 366 -42.92 -4.29 25.16
N ALA A 367 -43.80 -4.00 24.26
CA ALA A 367 -45.23 -4.05 24.46
C ALA A 367 -45.94 -4.60 23.23
N ARG A 368 -47.00 -5.31 23.44
CA ARG A 368 -47.88 -5.83 22.38
C ARG A 368 -49.27 -5.25 22.53
N SER A 369 -49.98 -5.12 21.45
CA SER A 369 -51.40 -4.76 21.43
C SER A 369 -52.14 -5.63 20.43
N TYR A 370 -53.42 -5.87 20.68
CA TYR A 370 -54.33 -6.50 19.73
C TYR A 370 -55.66 -5.78 19.77
N THR A 371 -55.98 -5.05 18.73
CA THR A 371 -57.17 -4.20 18.63
C THR A 371 -57.86 -4.34 17.29
N ALA A 372 -59.11 -3.89 17.19
CA ALA A 372 -59.84 -3.86 15.92
C ALA A 372 -59.41 -2.70 15.01
N ASP A 373 -58.72 -1.71 15.56
CA ASP A 373 -58.31 -0.49 14.85
C ASP A 373 -56.79 -0.32 14.87
N LEU A 374 -56.20 0.07 13.71
CA LEU A 374 -54.75 0.21 13.52
C LEU A 374 -54.17 1.33 14.42
N SER A 375 -54.88 2.48 14.51
CA SER A 375 -54.34 3.61 15.29
C SER A 375 -54.31 3.32 16.79
N THR A 376 -55.33 2.66 17.29
CA THR A 376 -55.38 2.21 18.67
C THR A 376 -54.33 1.16 18.96
N SER A 377 -54.09 0.20 18.05
CA SER A 377 -53.04 -0.82 18.20
C SER A 377 -51.66 -0.20 18.29
N ILE A 378 -51.34 0.74 17.42
CA ILE A 378 -50.07 1.47 17.46
C ILE A 378 -49.95 2.27 18.77
N SER A 379 -50.98 3.03 19.15
CA SER A 379 -50.98 3.83 20.36
C SER A 379 -50.77 3.01 21.62
N GLU A 380 -51.48 1.90 21.77
CA GLU A 380 -51.34 1.00 22.93
C GLU A 380 -49.95 0.39 23.03
N ALA A 381 -49.35 -0.04 21.89
CA ALA A 381 -48.01 -0.58 21.85
C ALA A 381 -46.98 0.47 22.33
N PHE A 382 -47.08 1.72 21.83
CA PHE A 382 -46.16 2.80 22.22
C PHE A 382 -46.37 3.28 23.68
N HIS A 383 -47.58 3.16 24.24
CA HIS A 383 -47.85 3.52 25.63
C HIS A 383 -47.58 2.36 26.60
N PHE A 384 -47.08 1.23 26.14
CA PHE A 384 -46.78 0.04 26.96
C PHE A 384 -47.99 -0.44 27.77
N VAL A 385 -49.17 -0.43 27.19
CA VAL A 385 -50.39 -0.86 27.87
C VAL A 385 -50.33 -2.34 28.25
N HIS A 386 -49.74 -3.16 27.37
CA HIS A 386 -49.50 -4.59 27.63
C HIS A 386 -48.00 -4.90 27.52
N PRO A 387 -47.22 -4.71 28.60
CA PRO A 387 -45.79 -4.93 28.58
C PRO A 387 -45.43 -6.40 28.37
N ASP A 388 -44.39 -6.63 27.59
CA ASP A 388 -43.83 -7.93 27.26
C ASP A 388 -42.32 -7.88 27.50
N TYR A 389 -41.81 -8.71 28.40
CA TYR A 389 -40.38 -8.76 28.65
C TYR A 389 -39.91 -10.17 28.95
N TYR A 390 -38.72 -10.47 28.51
CA TYR A 390 -37.96 -11.63 28.96
C TYR A 390 -36.47 -11.29 29.08
N TYR A 391 -35.81 -12.04 29.94
CA TYR A 391 -34.35 -12.06 30.01
C TYR A 391 -33.89 -13.48 30.33
N GLY A 392 -32.67 -13.82 29.86
CA GLY A 392 -32.15 -15.16 30.05
C GLY A 392 -30.68 -15.25 29.70
N VAL A 393 -30.09 -16.36 30.06
CA VAL A 393 -28.73 -16.71 29.67
C VAL A 393 -28.78 -17.90 28.74
N VAL A 394 -28.16 -17.75 27.55
CA VAL A 394 -28.01 -18.81 26.56
C VAL A 394 -26.59 -19.32 26.61
N VAL A 395 -26.40 -20.61 26.82
CA VAL A 395 -25.09 -21.25 26.80
C VAL A 395 -25.02 -22.19 25.60
N SER A 396 -24.01 -22.00 24.74
CA SER A 396 -23.79 -22.85 23.59
C SER A 396 -22.34 -23.30 23.52
N TYR A 397 -22.10 -24.58 23.28
CA TYR A 397 -20.78 -25.12 23.14
C TYR A 397 -20.76 -26.33 22.18
N PRO A 398 -19.98 -26.33 21.13
CA PRO A 398 -19.79 -27.49 20.26
C PRO A 398 -19.04 -28.58 21.05
N LEU A 399 -19.65 -29.75 21.27
CA LEU A 399 -19.11 -30.78 22.15
C LEU A 399 -17.69 -31.21 21.84
N VAL A 400 -17.29 -31.28 20.57
CA VAL A 400 -15.94 -31.67 20.14
C VAL A 400 -15.05 -30.46 19.80
N ASN A 401 -15.65 -29.37 19.33
CA ASN A 401 -14.99 -28.11 18.98
C ASN A 401 -13.73 -28.25 18.08
N VAL A 402 -13.80 -29.19 17.11
CA VAL A 402 -12.64 -29.55 16.27
C VAL A 402 -12.18 -28.38 15.40
N ALA A 403 -13.13 -27.65 14.80
CA ALA A 403 -12.81 -26.55 13.90
C ALA A 403 -12.02 -25.46 14.62
N GLU A 404 -12.49 -24.97 15.77
CA GLU A 404 -11.87 -23.87 16.48
C GLU A 404 -10.50 -24.25 17.09
N ARG A 405 -10.35 -25.51 17.53
CA ARG A 405 -9.05 -26.02 17.99
C ARG A 405 -8.02 -26.04 16.85
N ASN A 406 -8.38 -26.55 15.68
CA ASN A 406 -7.48 -26.59 14.53
C ASN A 406 -7.19 -25.17 13.99
N ASN A 407 -8.19 -24.28 13.94
CA ASN A 407 -8.00 -22.88 13.56
C ASN A 407 -7.02 -22.18 14.54
N TYR A 408 -7.15 -22.42 15.83
CA TYR A 408 -6.23 -21.89 16.83
C TYR A 408 -4.79 -22.40 16.62
N HIS A 409 -4.60 -23.72 16.44
CA HIS A 409 -3.28 -24.29 16.17
C HIS A 409 -2.70 -23.80 14.85
N ALA A 410 -3.51 -23.68 13.80
CA ALA A 410 -3.08 -23.10 12.53
C ALA A 410 -2.63 -21.65 12.70
N SER A 411 -3.33 -20.85 13.50
CA SER A 411 -2.94 -19.46 13.77
C SER A 411 -1.62 -19.34 14.56
N GLN A 412 -1.40 -20.25 15.51
CA GLN A 412 -0.10 -20.32 16.22
C GLN A 412 1.05 -20.66 15.27
N ALA A 413 0.83 -21.63 14.38
CA ALA A 413 1.80 -21.96 13.34
C ALA A 413 2.06 -20.78 12.39
N ALA A 414 1.01 -20.06 11.96
CA ALA A 414 1.12 -18.87 11.13
C ALA A 414 1.90 -17.73 11.83
N LYS A 415 1.69 -17.54 13.13
CA LYS A 415 2.47 -16.59 13.93
C LYS A 415 3.95 -17.03 13.97
N LYS A 416 4.21 -18.31 14.18
CA LYS A 416 5.58 -18.85 14.22
C LYS A 416 6.30 -18.69 12.89
N ILE A 417 5.59 -18.87 11.76
CA ILE A 417 6.11 -18.59 10.42
C ILE A 417 6.52 -17.11 10.32
N ALA A 418 5.67 -16.18 10.74
CA ALA A 418 5.98 -14.75 10.70
C ALA A 418 7.19 -14.38 11.59
N GLU A 419 7.35 -15.00 12.75
CA GLU A 419 8.53 -14.83 13.61
C GLU A 419 9.82 -15.33 12.93
N LEU A 420 9.75 -16.46 12.22
CA LEU A 420 10.90 -16.99 11.47
C LEU A 420 11.23 -16.12 10.26
N GLN A 421 10.21 -15.60 9.57
CA GLN A 421 10.38 -14.64 8.45
C GLN A 421 11.03 -13.34 8.92
N LEU A 422 10.63 -12.81 10.09
CA LEU A 422 11.29 -11.66 10.70
C LEU A 422 12.76 -11.95 10.97
N LYS A 423 13.08 -13.10 11.59
CA LYS A 423 14.46 -13.49 11.85
C LYS A 423 15.27 -13.65 10.56
N GLN A 424 14.66 -14.19 9.51
CA GLN A 424 15.29 -14.30 8.19
C GLN A 424 15.57 -12.91 7.59
N ALA A 425 14.63 -11.97 7.69
CA ALA A 425 14.81 -10.59 7.24
C ALA A 425 15.93 -9.89 8.03
N GLU A 426 15.99 -10.04 9.36
CA GLU A 426 17.08 -9.51 10.19
C GLU A 426 18.45 -10.04 9.75
N GLN A 427 18.56 -11.33 9.43
CA GLN A 427 19.80 -11.90 8.90
C GLN A 427 20.14 -11.35 7.51
N GLY A 428 19.13 -11.19 6.62
CA GLY A 428 19.32 -10.59 5.30
C GLY A 428 19.87 -9.17 5.39
N VAL A 429 19.30 -8.36 6.28
CA VAL A 429 19.76 -6.98 6.53
C VAL A 429 21.22 -6.94 6.98
N LEU A 430 21.63 -7.82 7.89
CA LEU A 430 23.03 -7.87 8.34
C LEU A 430 23.98 -8.24 7.20
N VAL A 431 23.55 -9.13 6.29
CA VAL A 431 24.35 -9.48 5.09
C VAL A 431 24.43 -8.30 4.14
N ASP A 432 23.29 -7.61 3.85
CA ASP A 432 23.26 -6.43 2.99
C ASP A 432 24.25 -5.35 3.47
N VAL A 433 24.25 -5.05 4.78
CA VAL A 433 25.16 -4.07 5.39
C VAL A 433 26.61 -4.55 5.30
N ALA A 434 26.89 -5.82 5.57
CA ALA A 434 28.24 -6.37 5.49
C ALA A 434 28.79 -6.28 4.05
N ASP A 435 27.96 -6.61 3.06
CA ASP A 435 28.33 -6.53 1.64
C ASP A 435 28.57 -5.09 1.21
N ALA A 436 27.72 -4.15 1.63
CA ALA A 436 27.89 -2.72 1.34
C ALA A 436 29.18 -2.18 1.95
N ILE A 437 29.56 -2.55 3.17
CA ILE A 437 30.83 -2.16 3.79
C ILE A 437 32.00 -2.72 3.01
N ASN A 438 31.99 -4.01 2.65
CA ASN A 438 33.06 -4.64 1.86
C ASN A 438 33.20 -3.98 0.48
N GLN A 439 32.08 -3.58 -0.14
CA GLN A 439 32.10 -2.84 -1.40
C GLN A 439 32.79 -1.48 -1.25
N ILE A 440 32.48 -0.70 -0.21
CA ILE A 440 33.11 0.60 0.04
C ILE A 440 34.61 0.46 0.20
N GLU A 441 35.08 -0.49 1.01
CA GLU A 441 36.51 -0.75 1.21
C GLU A 441 37.22 -1.10 -0.11
N SER A 442 36.62 -1.99 -0.90
CA SER A 442 37.14 -2.40 -2.21
C SER A 442 37.16 -1.23 -3.21
N ARG A 443 36.06 -0.46 -3.31
CA ARG A 443 35.95 0.66 -4.24
C ARG A 443 36.90 1.81 -3.87
N TYR A 444 37.09 2.07 -2.57
CA TYR A 444 38.08 3.04 -2.11
C TYR A 444 39.51 2.65 -2.52
N ALA A 445 39.88 1.38 -2.35
CA ALA A 445 41.19 0.88 -2.79
C ALA A 445 41.35 1.00 -4.32
N GLN A 446 40.28 0.74 -5.10
CA GLN A 446 40.28 0.92 -6.55
C GLN A 446 40.52 2.38 -6.97
N VAL A 447 39.91 3.36 -6.28
CA VAL A 447 40.18 4.78 -6.54
C VAL A 447 41.66 5.10 -6.37
N GLY A 448 42.29 4.58 -5.33
CA GLY A 448 43.72 4.77 -5.10
C GLY A 448 44.59 4.20 -6.23
N SER A 449 44.30 2.96 -6.64
CA SER A 449 45.08 2.26 -7.69
C SER A 449 44.86 2.87 -9.09
N THR A 450 43.61 3.25 -9.44
CA THR A 450 43.32 3.88 -10.76
C THR A 450 43.91 5.26 -10.86
N ARG A 451 43.93 6.05 -9.78
CA ARG A 451 44.63 7.34 -9.73
C ARG A 451 46.12 7.21 -10.00
N GLN A 452 46.79 6.23 -9.38
CA GLN A 452 48.20 5.97 -9.62
C GLN A 452 48.44 5.49 -11.05
N ALA A 453 47.59 4.64 -11.60
CA ALA A 453 47.67 4.19 -12.99
C ALA A 453 47.57 5.36 -13.97
N ARG A 454 46.67 6.33 -13.75
CA ARG A 454 46.57 7.54 -14.54
C ARG A 454 47.85 8.37 -14.49
N ILE A 455 48.40 8.61 -13.29
CA ILE A 455 49.62 9.41 -13.12
C ILE A 455 50.80 8.77 -13.91
N TYR A 456 50.92 7.43 -13.82
CA TYR A 456 51.97 6.74 -14.57
C TYR A 456 51.73 6.70 -16.09
N ALA A 457 50.47 6.59 -16.53
CA ALA A 457 50.10 6.65 -17.92
C ALA A 457 50.41 8.04 -18.54
N GLU A 458 50.10 9.14 -17.81
CA GLU A 458 50.46 10.50 -18.19
C GLU A 458 51.98 10.68 -18.33
N ALA A 459 52.75 10.19 -17.36
CA ALA A 459 54.21 10.26 -17.38
C ALA A 459 54.81 9.42 -18.53
N ALA A 460 54.23 8.22 -18.79
CA ALA A 460 54.66 7.36 -19.88
C ALA A 460 54.41 7.99 -21.25
N LEU A 461 53.22 8.58 -21.45
CA LEU A 461 52.91 9.30 -22.70
C LEU A 461 53.90 10.43 -22.95
N LEU A 462 54.13 11.31 -21.95
CA LEU A 462 55.04 12.43 -22.04
C LEU A 462 56.48 11.97 -22.36
N ALA A 463 56.93 10.86 -21.77
CA ALA A 463 58.23 10.29 -22.05
C ALA A 463 58.33 9.76 -23.48
N GLU A 464 57.26 9.10 -23.97
CA GLU A 464 57.25 8.54 -25.32
C GLU A 464 57.16 9.61 -26.43
N GLU A 465 56.42 10.69 -26.18
CA GLU A 465 56.39 11.87 -27.05
C GLU A 465 57.76 12.48 -27.20
N LYS A 466 58.51 12.67 -26.09
CA LYS A 466 59.90 13.16 -26.14
C LYS A 466 60.85 12.24 -26.89
N LYS A 467 60.68 10.91 -26.77
CA LYS A 467 61.48 9.95 -27.55
C LYS A 467 61.15 10.05 -29.04
N LEU A 468 59.87 10.22 -29.42
CA LEU A 468 59.45 10.39 -30.79
C LEU A 468 60.06 11.67 -31.42
N GLU A 469 60.07 12.78 -30.66
CA GLU A 469 60.73 14.02 -31.05
C GLU A 469 62.20 13.82 -31.35
N ASN A 470 62.90 12.99 -30.59
CA ASN A 470 64.33 12.69 -30.80
C ASN A 470 64.59 11.52 -31.78
N GLY A 471 63.55 11.00 -32.45
CA GLY A 471 63.66 9.88 -33.38
C GLY A 471 63.95 8.52 -32.77
N LEU A 472 63.71 8.37 -31.44
CA LEU A 472 63.95 7.14 -30.66
C LEU A 472 62.68 6.31 -30.42
N SER A 473 61.52 6.73 -30.98
CA SER A 473 60.25 6.03 -30.91
C SER A 473 59.49 6.12 -32.23
N THR A 474 58.31 5.48 -32.27
CA THR A 474 57.40 5.46 -33.43
C THR A 474 56.08 6.11 -33.11
N THR A 475 55.35 6.62 -34.12
CA THR A 475 53.99 7.12 -34.03
C THR A 475 53.06 6.08 -33.37
N PHE A 476 53.22 4.81 -33.72
CA PHE A 476 52.45 3.70 -33.13
C PHE A 476 52.57 3.63 -31.59
N MET A 477 53.81 3.77 -31.07
CA MET A 477 54.03 3.73 -29.62
C MET A 477 53.35 4.90 -28.89
N VAL A 478 53.40 6.10 -29.46
CA VAL A 478 52.73 7.29 -28.90
C VAL A 478 51.20 7.09 -28.91
N LEU A 479 50.64 6.61 -30.03
CA LEU A 479 49.20 6.31 -30.12
C LEU A 479 48.77 5.25 -29.09
N GLN A 480 49.59 4.22 -28.88
CA GLN A 480 49.37 3.21 -27.86
C GLN A 480 49.38 3.80 -26.43
N MET A 481 50.31 4.73 -26.12
CA MET A 481 50.34 5.40 -24.82
C MET A 481 49.15 6.34 -24.64
N GLN A 482 48.65 6.98 -25.69
CA GLN A 482 47.43 7.78 -25.66
C GLN A 482 46.19 6.91 -25.36
N GLU A 483 46.11 5.70 -25.92
CA GLU A 483 45.04 4.74 -25.63
C GLU A 483 45.08 4.28 -24.17
N ILE A 484 46.27 3.94 -23.63
CA ILE A 484 46.48 3.56 -22.23
C ILE A 484 46.07 4.71 -21.31
N LEU A 485 46.40 5.95 -21.63
CA LEU A 485 46.01 7.13 -20.86
C LEU A 485 44.49 7.31 -20.89
N THR A 486 43.86 7.16 -22.05
CA THR A 486 42.40 7.25 -22.19
C THR A 486 41.71 6.21 -21.30
N ALA A 487 42.16 4.96 -21.32
CA ALA A 487 41.66 3.89 -20.49
C ALA A 487 41.86 4.18 -19.00
N ALA A 488 43.02 4.72 -18.60
CA ALA A 488 43.34 5.06 -17.21
C ALA A 488 42.43 6.21 -16.67
N LEU A 489 42.21 7.26 -17.47
CA LEU A 489 41.33 8.39 -17.15
C LEU A 489 39.88 7.90 -16.97
N THR A 490 39.40 7.07 -17.89
CA THR A 490 38.07 6.49 -17.82
C THR A 490 37.91 5.60 -16.59
N ALA A 491 38.91 4.77 -16.26
CA ALA A 491 38.91 3.91 -15.10
C ALA A 491 38.90 4.68 -13.77
N GLU A 492 39.66 5.82 -13.69
CA GLU A 492 39.63 6.67 -12.49
C GLU A 492 38.25 7.32 -12.30
N ALA A 493 37.65 7.89 -13.35
CA ALA A 493 36.35 8.49 -13.31
C ALA A 493 35.28 7.47 -12.86
N GLN A 494 35.33 6.26 -13.44
CA GLN A 494 34.40 5.18 -13.06
C GLN A 494 34.59 4.72 -11.59
N ALA A 495 35.85 4.60 -11.12
CA ALA A 495 36.14 4.20 -9.74
C ALA A 495 35.62 5.25 -8.73
N LEU A 496 35.74 6.55 -9.02
CA LEU A 496 35.17 7.61 -8.19
C LEU A 496 33.64 7.53 -8.09
N VAL A 497 32.98 7.29 -9.21
CA VAL A 497 31.53 7.12 -9.25
C VAL A 497 31.10 5.87 -8.48
N ASP A 498 31.76 4.73 -8.71
CA ASP A 498 31.47 3.47 -8.03
C ASP A 498 31.61 3.58 -6.50
N TYR A 499 32.62 4.34 -6.03
CA TYR A 499 32.80 4.62 -4.61
C TYR A 499 31.64 5.43 -4.02
N ASN A 500 31.20 6.50 -4.70
CA ASN A 500 30.08 7.33 -4.23
C ASN A 500 28.76 6.56 -4.26
N LYS A 501 28.55 5.70 -5.27
CA LYS A 501 27.41 4.79 -5.30
C LYS A 501 27.41 3.79 -4.13
N ALA A 502 28.58 3.24 -3.80
CA ALA A 502 28.71 2.32 -2.67
C ALA A 502 28.35 3.01 -1.32
N LEU A 503 28.70 4.30 -1.16
CA LEU A 503 28.31 5.09 0.00
C LEU A 503 26.79 5.28 0.08
N ALA A 504 26.13 5.57 -1.04
CA ALA A 504 24.67 5.67 -1.12
C ALA A 504 23.98 4.32 -0.80
N GLN A 505 24.53 3.22 -1.32
CA GLN A 505 24.05 1.87 -1.05
C GLN A 505 24.18 1.49 0.44
N LEU A 506 25.29 1.86 1.11
CA LEU A 506 25.43 1.65 2.55
C LEU A 506 24.39 2.46 3.33
N ALA A 507 24.16 3.73 2.96
CA ALA A 507 23.15 4.55 3.62
C ALA A 507 21.75 3.91 3.53
N PHE A 508 21.42 3.32 2.39
CA PHE A 508 20.18 2.57 2.20
C PHE A 508 20.15 1.29 3.04
N ALA A 509 21.24 0.50 3.02
CA ALA A 509 21.33 -0.74 3.78
C ALA A 509 21.23 -0.52 5.31
N GLU A 510 21.78 0.59 5.81
CA GLU A 510 21.68 1.02 7.22
C GLU A 510 20.32 1.62 7.57
N GLY A 511 19.50 2.02 6.60
CA GLY A 511 18.28 2.77 6.86
C GLY A 511 18.51 4.26 7.14
N SER A 512 19.71 4.79 6.91
CA SER A 512 20.12 6.17 7.21
C SER A 512 19.91 7.16 6.06
N THR A 513 19.38 6.73 4.91
CA THR A 513 19.22 7.55 3.70
C THR A 513 18.47 8.85 3.98
N MET A 514 17.37 8.79 4.74
CA MET A 514 16.56 9.97 5.05
C MET A 514 17.29 10.95 5.98
N GLU A 515 18.06 10.45 6.93
CA GLU A 515 18.84 11.26 7.88
C GLU A 515 19.99 11.98 7.17
N LYS A 516 20.73 11.27 6.30
CA LYS A 516 21.84 11.83 5.52
C LYS A 516 21.39 12.92 4.55
N GLN A 517 20.20 12.81 4.00
CA GLN A 517 19.61 13.80 3.10
C GLN A 517 18.75 14.85 3.83
N HIS A 518 18.78 14.90 5.17
CA HIS A 518 18.01 15.82 6.01
C HIS A 518 16.50 15.84 5.73
N LEU A 519 15.95 14.72 5.22
CA LEU A 519 14.55 14.59 4.86
C LEU A 519 13.70 14.37 6.11
N LYS A 520 12.79 15.31 6.40
CA LYS A 520 11.78 15.14 7.44
C LYS A 520 10.46 14.77 6.79
N LEU A 521 9.95 13.57 7.08
CA LEU A 521 8.56 13.24 6.74
C LEU A 521 7.65 14.19 7.52
N GLN A 522 7.00 15.13 6.84
CA GLN A 522 5.84 15.81 7.41
C GLN A 522 4.70 14.80 7.44
N ALA A 523 4.49 14.17 8.61
CA ALA A 523 3.27 13.42 8.85
C ALA A 523 2.09 14.42 8.79
N LYS A 524 1.31 14.34 7.71
CA LYS A 524 0.01 15.03 7.61
C LYS A 524 -1.10 14.13 8.10
#